data_59c527468ade2ad63736c3fa9df6d44d
#
_entry.id   59c527468ade2ad63736c3fa9df6d44d
#
_cell.length_a   1.000
_cell.length_b   1.000
_cell.length_c   1.000
_cell.angle_alpha   90.00
_cell.angle_beta   90.00
_cell.angle_gamma   90.00
#
_symmetry.space_group_name_H-M   'P 1'
#
loop_
_entity.id
_entity.type
_entity.pdbx_description
1 polymer ?
#
loop_
_entity_poly.entity_id
_entity_poly.type
_entity_poly.pdbx_seq_one_letter_code
_entity_poly.pdbx_strand_id
1 'polypeptide(L)'
;MRARWQRLRCKGLLGVWAVFLLMAAMLFAERSGIRTRLERPGRSYLTRETTLTAAQVMEELPATCLLVCNSQDEASLDAAGQFPQILTDMKVGYAQVDLAEEPLPALEGYHTVVVTLSDLSVLGENVLALADWVEQGGRALFASALQKTTCSMLLEQKLGILSSDYGYSRVDTVRPSGDFMIGGGKTYAVTDGFDSAWTVELSDRAEVFAVTDSDRATPLVWRTACGEGTFVVVNLGFCEKSTRGFYAAAYSLLEPVCVWPVLDGATFYLDDFPSPVPGGDGVYLRRDYGTTVSEFYTNIWWPDMLALAERYGFAYTGAVIENYGDDTLSKP
;
A
#
# COMPACT_ATOMS: atom_id res chain seq x y z
N MET A 1 -57.50 -52.49 -0.20
CA MET A 1 -56.07 -52.10 -0.30
C MET A 1 -55.77 -51.09 -1.44
N ARG A 2 -56.35 -51.17 -2.64
CA ARG A 2 -56.08 -50.27 -3.78
C ARG A 2 -56.39 -48.77 -3.51
N ALA A 3 -57.49 -48.45 -2.82
CA ALA A 3 -57.87 -47.05 -2.54
C ALA A 3 -56.92 -46.33 -1.55
N ARG A 4 -56.24 -47.05 -0.68
CA ARG A 4 -55.29 -46.48 0.30
C ARG A 4 -53.94 -46.12 -0.34
N TRP A 5 -53.53 -46.88 -1.37
CA TRP A 5 -52.34 -46.61 -2.15
C TRP A 5 -52.50 -45.38 -3.10
N GLN A 6 -53.68 -45.17 -3.66
CA GLN A 6 -53.94 -43.97 -4.46
C GLN A 6 -53.93 -42.70 -3.63
N ARG A 7 -54.47 -42.71 -2.39
CA ARG A 7 -54.39 -41.55 -1.47
C ARG A 7 -52.98 -41.23 -1.00
N LEU A 8 -52.13 -42.22 -0.81
CA LEU A 8 -50.71 -42.00 -0.47
C LEU A 8 -49.92 -41.39 -1.66
N ARG A 9 -50.18 -41.85 -2.87
CA ARG A 9 -49.58 -41.26 -4.09
C ARG A 9 -50.01 -39.82 -4.33
N CYS A 10 -51.28 -39.48 -4.13
CA CYS A 10 -51.76 -38.13 -4.21
C CYS A 10 -51.14 -37.18 -3.17
N LYS A 11 -50.95 -37.65 -1.94
CA LYS A 11 -50.28 -36.82 -0.88
C LYS A 11 -48.82 -36.59 -1.19
N GLY A 12 -48.08 -37.60 -1.68
CA GLY A 12 -46.72 -37.44 -2.13
C GLY A 12 -46.57 -36.48 -3.34
N LEU A 13 -47.49 -36.62 -4.31
CA LEU A 13 -47.53 -35.73 -5.48
C LEU A 13 -47.84 -34.27 -5.09
N LEU A 14 -48.75 -34.04 -4.16
CA LEU A 14 -49.03 -32.72 -3.57
C LEU A 14 -47.82 -32.14 -2.88
N GLY A 15 -47.02 -32.94 -2.16
CA GLY A 15 -45.78 -32.49 -1.56
C GLY A 15 -44.73 -32.04 -2.60
N VAL A 16 -44.58 -32.83 -3.65
CA VAL A 16 -43.65 -32.44 -4.77
C VAL A 16 -44.12 -31.16 -5.46
N TRP A 17 -45.41 -31.00 -5.71
CA TRP A 17 -45.97 -29.77 -6.29
C TRP A 17 -45.79 -28.57 -5.36
N ALA A 18 -45.96 -28.73 -4.06
CA ALA A 18 -45.76 -27.67 -3.10
C ALA A 18 -44.28 -27.20 -3.08
N VAL A 19 -43.30 -28.10 -3.13
CA VAL A 19 -41.90 -27.78 -3.24
C VAL A 19 -41.56 -27.06 -4.55
N PHE A 20 -42.17 -27.53 -5.67
CA PHE A 20 -41.96 -26.93 -6.98
C PHE A 20 -42.54 -25.51 -7.06
N LEU A 21 -43.71 -25.28 -6.49
CA LEU A 21 -44.32 -23.95 -6.39
C LEU A 21 -43.52 -23.02 -5.49
N LEU A 22 -42.95 -23.54 -4.39
CA LEU A 22 -42.10 -22.78 -3.46
C LEU A 22 -40.80 -22.37 -4.15
N MET A 23 -40.17 -23.27 -4.89
CA MET A 23 -38.97 -22.96 -5.69
C MET A 23 -39.30 -21.96 -6.81
N ALA A 24 -40.39 -22.11 -7.50
CA ALA A 24 -40.82 -21.17 -8.54
C ALA A 24 -41.13 -19.80 -7.95
N ALA A 25 -41.76 -19.73 -6.79
CA ALA A 25 -42.00 -18.46 -6.07
C ALA A 25 -40.70 -17.80 -5.60
N MET A 26 -39.73 -18.58 -5.12
CA MET A 26 -38.40 -18.08 -4.74
C MET A 26 -37.64 -17.51 -5.95
N LEU A 27 -37.63 -18.25 -7.06
CA LEU A 27 -37.02 -17.80 -8.30
C LEU A 27 -37.72 -16.54 -8.88
N PHE A 28 -39.04 -16.49 -8.77
CA PHE A 28 -39.80 -15.31 -9.18
C PHE A 28 -39.53 -14.10 -8.30
N ALA A 29 -39.45 -14.30 -6.98
CA ALA A 29 -39.08 -13.27 -6.01
C ALA A 29 -37.64 -12.75 -6.25
N GLU A 30 -36.72 -13.65 -6.55
CA GLU A 30 -35.35 -13.30 -6.89
C GLU A 30 -35.26 -12.50 -8.20
N ARG A 31 -35.99 -12.95 -9.23
CA ARG A 31 -36.04 -12.28 -10.53
C ARG A 31 -36.80 -10.95 -10.51
N SER A 32 -37.85 -10.81 -9.70
CA SER A 32 -38.61 -9.58 -9.55
C SER A 32 -38.00 -8.55 -8.60
N GLY A 33 -36.80 -8.81 -8.07
CA GLY A 33 -36.12 -7.89 -7.14
C GLY A 33 -36.83 -7.72 -5.80
N ILE A 34 -37.84 -8.56 -5.49
CA ILE A 34 -38.46 -8.62 -4.16
C ILE A 34 -37.44 -9.26 -3.22
N ARG A 35 -36.50 -8.46 -2.74
CA ARG A 35 -35.56 -8.85 -1.69
C ARG A 35 -36.22 -8.62 -0.35
N THR A 36 -36.30 -9.65 0.46
CA THR A 36 -36.48 -9.49 1.89
C THR A 36 -35.25 -8.71 2.39
N ARG A 37 -35.40 -7.40 2.57
CA ARG A 37 -34.46 -6.58 3.30
C ARG A 37 -34.37 -7.13 4.70
N LEU A 38 -33.41 -8.03 4.94
CA LEU A 38 -32.88 -8.16 6.27
C LEU A 38 -32.13 -6.85 6.51
N GLU A 39 -32.87 -5.88 7.04
CA GLU A 39 -32.26 -4.68 7.61
C GLU A 39 -31.33 -5.13 8.72
N ARG A 40 -30.07 -5.37 8.34
CA ARG A 40 -29.03 -5.23 9.33
C ARG A 40 -29.13 -3.77 9.78
N PRO A 41 -29.28 -3.50 11.08
CA PRO A 41 -29.26 -2.12 11.55
C PRO A 41 -28.01 -1.50 10.95
N GLY A 42 -28.21 -0.57 10.02
CA GLY A 42 -27.13 0.10 9.34
C GLY A 42 -26.24 0.71 10.41
N ARG A 43 -25.08 0.15 10.62
CA ARG A 43 -24.02 0.91 11.25
C ARG A 43 -23.71 2.01 10.25
N SER A 44 -24.32 3.17 10.48
CA SER A 44 -23.83 4.42 9.92
C SER A 44 -22.42 4.60 10.48
N TYR A 45 -21.42 4.09 9.76
CA TYR A 45 -20.02 4.30 10.10
C TYR A 45 -19.56 5.72 9.79
N LEU A 46 -20.44 6.53 9.22
CA LEU A 46 -20.17 7.89 8.83
C LEU A 46 -21.25 8.79 9.41
N THR A 47 -21.18 9.05 10.70
CA THR A 47 -21.55 10.38 11.18
C THR A 47 -20.52 11.31 10.54
N ARG A 48 -21.00 12.09 9.60
CA ARG A 48 -20.23 13.11 8.88
C ARG A 48 -20.00 14.31 9.81
N GLU A 49 -19.43 14.03 10.98
CA GLU A 49 -18.97 15.06 11.90
C GLU A 49 -17.49 15.27 11.61
N THR A 50 -17.20 16.37 10.91
CA THR A 50 -15.86 16.93 10.70
C THR A 50 -14.79 15.92 10.32
N THR A 51 -14.81 15.47 9.07
CA THR A 51 -13.64 14.79 8.51
C THR A 51 -12.53 15.83 8.32
N LEU A 52 -11.54 15.83 9.18
CA LEU A 52 -10.30 16.56 8.96
C LEU A 52 -9.64 16.03 7.67
N THR A 53 -9.11 16.92 6.87
CA THR A 53 -8.27 16.51 5.74
C THR A 53 -6.97 15.90 6.25
N ALA A 54 -6.28 15.10 5.42
CA ALA A 54 -4.98 14.54 5.80
C ALA A 54 -3.99 15.65 6.21
N ALA A 55 -3.99 16.79 5.53
CA ALA A 55 -3.17 17.95 5.88
C ALA A 55 -3.51 18.50 7.27
N GLN A 56 -4.77 18.69 7.59
CA GLN A 56 -5.20 19.17 8.91
C GLN A 56 -4.80 18.21 10.04
N VAL A 57 -4.90 16.88 9.80
CA VAL A 57 -4.42 15.89 10.78
C VAL A 57 -2.93 16.01 11.00
N MET A 58 -2.15 16.19 9.92
CA MET A 58 -0.70 16.31 10.02
C MET A 58 -0.26 17.60 10.74
N GLU A 59 -0.98 18.71 10.56
CA GLU A 59 -0.72 19.97 11.26
C GLU A 59 -0.90 19.87 12.78
N GLU A 60 -1.79 18.99 13.24
CA GLU A 60 -2.05 18.78 14.68
C GLU A 60 -1.05 17.78 15.32
N LEU A 61 -0.30 17.02 14.53
CA LEU A 61 0.64 16.04 15.05
C LEU A 61 1.97 16.71 15.44
N PRO A 62 2.53 16.40 16.63
CA PRO A 62 3.85 16.88 16.99
C PRO A 62 4.89 16.25 16.03
N ALA A 63 5.91 17.02 15.65
CA ALA A 63 7.02 16.53 14.84
C ALA A 63 7.92 15.61 15.68
N THR A 64 7.63 14.31 15.66
CA THR A 64 8.39 13.27 16.39
C THR A 64 9.47 12.62 15.54
N CYS A 65 9.45 12.83 14.23
CA CYS A 65 10.43 12.34 13.27
C CYS A 65 11.19 13.54 12.65
N LEU A 66 12.51 13.43 12.53
CA LEU A 66 13.33 14.35 11.76
C LEU A 66 13.75 13.68 10.46
N LEU A 67 13.39 14.26 9.32
CA LEU A 67 13.85 13.86 7.99
C LEU A 67 15.07 14.72 7.60
N VAL A 68 16.23 14.08 7.47
CA VAL A 68 17.51 14.72 7.13
C VAL A 68 17.85 14.44 5.68
N CYS A 69 17.97 15.48 4.88
CA CYS A 69 18.30 15.37 3.45
C CYS A 69 19.41 16.36 3.04
N ASN A 70 19.84 16.22 1.80
CA ASN A 70 20.77 17.16 1.15
C ASN A 70 20.28 17.41 -0.29
N SER A 71 19.84 18.61 -0.58
CA SER A 71 19.34 18.99 -1.91
C SER A 71 20.40 19.02 -3.01
N GLN A 72 21.69 18.89 -2.65
CA GLN A 72 22.79 18.79 -3.61
C GLN A 72 23.11 17.33 -3.98
N ASP A 73 22.46 16.35 -3.37
CA ASP A 73 22.63 14.91 -3.64
C ASP A 73 21.33 14.35 -4.24
N GLU A 74 21.39 13.91 -5.50
CA GLU A 74 20.23 13.38 -6.24
C GLU A 74 19.61 12.16 -5.53
N ALA A 75 20.43 11.24 -5.01
CA ALA A 75 19.95 10.07 -4.29
C ALA A 75 19.24 10.47 -3.00
N SER A 76 19.73 11.50 -2.31
CA SER A 76 19.08 12.06 -1.13
C SER A 76 17.73 12.70 -1.48
N LEU A 77 17.66 13.43 -2.59
CA LEU A 77 16.42 14.06 -3.06
C LEU A 77 15.34 13.06 -3.41
N ASP A 78 15.68 11.95 -4.05
CA ASP A 78 14.71 10.91 -4.39
C ASP A 78 14.05 10.34 -3.13
N ALA A 79 14.84 9.95 -2.15
CA ALA A 79 14.33 9.45 -0.88
C ALA A 79 13.58 10.55 -0.10
N ALA A 80 14.11 11.77 -0.02
CA ALA A 80 13.47 12.90 0.64
C ALA A 80 12.12 13.26 -0.02
N GLY A 81 11.95 13.05 -1.31
CA GLY A 81 10.71 13.26 -2.03
C GLY A 81 9.64 12.19 -1.73
N GLN A 82 10.02 10.99 -1.29
CA GLN A 82 9.08 9.90 -1.00
C GLN A 82 8.70 9.82 0.49
N PHE A 83 9.62 10.12 1.40
CA PHE A 83 9.39 9.99 2.84
C PHE A 83 8.27 10.85 3.41
N PRO A 84 8.05 12.10 2.97
CA PRO A 84 6.91 12.90 3.40
C PRO A 84 5.57 12.19 3.23
N GLN A 85 5.39 11.51 2.08
CA GLN A 85 4.17 10.74 1.84
C GLN A 85 4.09 9.49 2.73
N ILE A 86 5.20 8.77 2.92
CA ILE A 86 5.26 7.60 3.81
C ILE A 86 4.87 8.00 5.25
N LEU A 87 5.49 9.04 5.80
CA LEU A 87 5.23 9.53 7.15
C LEU A 87 3.78 10.05 7.30
N THR A 88 3.28 10.74 6.27
CA THR A 88 1.89 11.20 6.23
C THR A 88 0.90 10.03 6.24
N ASP A 89 1.14 9.00 5.45
CA ASP A 89 0.29 7.81 5.41
C ASP A 89 0.32 7.04 6.73
N MET A 90 1.49 6.97 7.37
CA MET A 90 1.68 6.36 8.69
C MET A 90 1.18 7.24 9.85
N LYS A 91 0.78 8.49 9.60
CA LYS A 91 0.38 9.49 10.61
C LYS A 91 1.49 9.79 11.61
N VAL A 92 2.72 9.91 11.10
CA VAL A 92 3.90 10.35 11.87
C VAL A 92 4.14 11.82 11.57
N GLY A 93 4.06 12.67 12.60
CA GLY A 93 4.44 14.08 12.49
C GLY A 93 5.95 14.22 12.30
N TYR A 94 6.38 15.01 11.34
CA TYR A 94 7.79 15.16 11.00
C TYR A 94 8.21 16.60 10.76
N ALA A 95 9.48 16.89 10.98
CA ALA A 95 10.18 18.06 10.48
C ALA A 95 11.22 17.60 9.45
N GLN A 96 11.55 18.46 8.50
CA GLN A 96 12.58 18.19 7.50
C GLN A 96 13.68 19.25 7.59
N VAL A 97 14.93 18.82 7.47
CA VAL A 97 16.10 19.69 7.39
C VAL A 97 16.92 19.34 6.15
N ASP A 98 17.27 20.36 5.38
CA ASP A 98 18.21 20.25 4.25
C ASP A 98 19.60 20.71 4.70
N LEU A 99 20.54 19.78 4.77
CA LEU A 99 21.91 20.09 5.21
C LEU A 99 22.72 20.93 4.20
N ALA A 100 22.21 21.14 2.99
CA ALA A 100 22.77 22.10 2.07
C ALA A 100 22.46 23.55 2.47
N GLU A 101 21.39 23.79 3.23
CA GLU A 101 20.88 25.10 3.60
C GLU A 101 21.03 25.37 5.11
N GLU A 102 20.80 24.35 5.97
CA GLU A 102 20.73 24.50 7.41
C GLU A 102 21.57 23.44 8.12
N PRO A 103 22.17 23.75 9.28
CA PRO A 103 22.87 22.74 10.09
C PRO A 103 21.88 21.74 10.70
N LEU A 104 22.36 20.55 11.05
CA LEU A 104 21.59 19.55 11.78
C LEU A 104 21.08 20.14 13.10
N PRO A 105 19.76 20.16 13.35
CA PRO A 105 19.20 20.63 14.62
C PRO A 105 19.52 19.66 15.77
N ALA A 106 19.31 20.11 17.00
CA ALA A 106 19.36 19.26 18.20
C ALA A 106 18.36 18.10 18.09
N LEU A 107 18.78 16.88 18.43
CA LEU A 107 17.99 15.65 18.22
C LEU A 107 17.08 15.28 19.38
N GLU A 108 17.25 15.90 20.56
CA GLU A 108 16.56 15.53 21.81
C GLU A 108 15.04 15.69 21.76
N GLY A 109 14.54 16.48 20.82
CA GLY A 109 13.09 16.66 20.61
C GLY A 109 12.43 15.60 19.72
N TYR A 110 13.23 14.75 19.06
CA TYR A 110 12.75 13.77 18.12
C TYR A 110 12.83 12.36 18.71
N HIS A 111 11.96 11.50 18.25
CA HIS A 111 11.92 10.09 18.61
C HIS A 111 12.59 9.21 17.55
N THR A 112 12.45 9.60 16.29
CA THR A 112 13.07 8.95 15.14
C THR A 112 13.77 9.95 14.24
N VAL A 113 14.83 9.51 13.57
CA VAL A 113 15.53 10.26 12.54
C VAL A 113 15.61 9.42 11.28
N VAL A 114 15.20 9.97 10.16
CA VAL A 114 15.38 9.36 8.84
C VAL A 114 16.46 10.13 8.09
N VAL A 115 17.54 9.46 7.73
CA VAL A 115 18.68 10.02 7.02
C VAL A 115 18.64 9.52 5.59
N THR A 116 18.41 10.41 4.63
CA THR A 116 18.36 10.06 3.21
C THR A 116 19.71 10.22 2.49
N LEU A 117 20.73 10.65 3.22
CA LEU A 117 22.07 10.87 2.69
C LEU A 117 22.74 9.56 2.28
N SER A 118 23.35 9.53 1.10
CA SER A 118 24.27 8.47 0.68
C SER A 118 25.70 8.72 1.21
N ASP A 119 26.15 9.97 1.18
CA ASP A 119 27.43 10.42 1.74
C ASP A 119 27.22 11.06 3.12
N LEU A 120 27.64 10.36 4.17
CA LEU A 120 27.57 10.86 5.55
C LEU A 120 28.60 11.92 5.88
N SER A 121 29.55 12.24 4.98
CA SER A 121 30.55 13.30 5.20
C SER A 121 29.90 14.67 5.35
N VAL A 122 28.70 14.85 4.80
CA VAL A 122 27.88 16.07 4.94
C VAL A 122 27.52 16.35 6.42
N LEU A 123 27.37 15.31 7.23
CA LEU A 123 27.10 15.44 8.68
C LEU A 123 28.34 15.95 9.45
N GLY A 124 29.54 15.71 8.94
CA GLY A 124 30.78 16.07 9.64
C GLY A 124 30.83 15.42 11.04
N GLU A 125 31.13 16.23 12.08
CA GLU A 125 31.18 15.79 13.45
C GLU A 125 29.80 15.34 14.01
N ASN A 126 28.71 15.78 13.42
CA ASN A 126 27.36 15.41 13.84
C ASN A 126 27.06 13.91 13.63
N VAL A 127 27.87 13.20 12.84
CA VAL A 127 27.76 11.73 12.74
C VAL A 127 27.95 11.04 14.08
N LEU A 128 28.85 11.55 14.94
CA LEU A 128 29.05 11.02 16.29
C LEU A 128 27.91 11.43 17.21
N ALA A 129 27.45 12.67 17.12
CA ALA A 129 26.28 13.14 17.88
C ALA A 129 25.02 12.31 17.58
N LEU A 130 24.79 11.97 16.30
CA LEU A 130 23.71 11.07 15.90
C LEU A 130 23.88 9.66 16.53
N ALA A 131 25.09 9.12 16.52
CA ALA A 131 25.39 7.82 17.11
C ALA A 131 25.17 7.81 18.63
N ASP A 132 25.63 8.84 19.32
CA ASP A 132 25.45 8.99 20.77
C ASP A 132 23.99 9.16 21.15
N TRP A 133 23.24 9.92 20.34
CA TRP A 133 21.80 10.06 20.52
C TRP A 133 21.07 8.71 20.35
N VAL A 134 21.46 7.88 19.37
CA VAL A 134 20.90 6.53 19.22
C VAL A 134 21.29 5.66 20.41
N GLU A 135 22.53 5.69 20.89
CA GLU A 135 22.95 4.92 22.09
C GLU A 135 22.09 5.25 23.32
N GLN A 136 21.58 6.47 23.42
CA GLN A 136 20.74 6.95 24.51
C GLN A 136 19.23 6.66 24.28
N GLY A 137 18.87 5.88 23.28
CA GLY A 137 17.50 5.44 23.03
C GLY A 137 16.83 6.03 21.79
N GLY A 138 17.53 6.88 21.05
CA GLY A 138 17.07 7.37 19.75
C GLY A 138 17.01 6.25 18.69
N ARG A 139 16.30 6.48 17.62
CA ARG A 139 16.11 5.50 16.55
C ARG A 139 16.38 6.13 15.19
N ALA A 140 17.33 5.59 14.45
CA ALA A 140 17.73 6.15 13.15
C ALA A 140 17.58 5.15 12.01
N LEU A 141 16.96 5.61 10.92
CA LEU A 141 16.86 4.91 9.65
C LEU A 141 17.77 5.57 8.62
N PHE A 142 18.75 4.84 8.09
CA PHE A 142 19.44 5.22 6.87
C PHE A 142 18.63 4.72 5.67
N ALA A 143 18.13 5.64 4.89
CA ALA A 143 17.16 5.37 3.82
C ALA A 143 17.78 5.38 2.41
N SER A 144 19.08 5.22 2.33
CA SER A 144 19.83 5.12 1.08
C SER A 144 21.05 4.21 1.28
N ALA A 145 21.52 3.60 0.19
CA ALA A 145 22.79 2.89 0.20
C ALA A 145 23.92 3.88 0.53
N LEU A 146 24.65 3.58 1.59
CA LEU A 146 25.72 4.46 2.06
C LEU A 146 26.97 4.34 1.19
N GLN A 147 27.71 5.42 1.08
CA GLN A 147 29.04 5.45 0.50
C GLN A 147 30.08 5.17 1.58
N LYS A 148 31.15 4.46 1.22
CA LYS A 148 32.28 4.27 2.12
C LYS A 148 33.10 5.54 2.23
N THR A 149 32.92 6.23 3.34
CA THR A 149 33.62 7.46 3.70
C THR A 149 34.16 7.35 5.12
N THR A 150 34.97 8.30 5.55
CA THR A 150 35.45 8.33 6.95
C THR A 150 34.26 8.34 7.92
N CYS A 151 33.19 9.08 7.62
CA CYS A 151 32.02 9.19 8.48
C CYS A 151 31.22 7.87 8.55
N SER A 152 31.01 7.19 7.42
CA SER A 152 30.32 5.90 7.43
C SER A 152 31.15 4.82 8.16
N MET A 153 32.49 4.84 7.98
CA MET A 153 33.39 3.91 8.68
C MET A 153 33.33 4.07 10.21
N LEU A 154 33.10 5.28 10.74
CA LEU A 154 32.91 5.48 12.20
C LEU A 154 31.64 4.79 12.71
N LEU A 155 30.65 4.58 11.86
CA LEU A 155 29.39 3.93 12.22
C LEU A 155 29.36 2.43 11.92
N GLU A 156 30.26 1.86 11.12
CA GLU A 156 30.20 0.47 10.67
C GLU A 156 29.90 -0.52 11.80
N GLN A 157 30.66 -0.44 12.89
CA GLN A 157 30.47 -1.34 14.04
C GLN A 157 29.09 -1.16 14.69
N LYS A 158 28.59 0.09 14.78
CA LYS A 158 27.28 0.41 15.35
C LYS A 158 26.13 -0.04 14.43
N LEU A 159 26.35 -0.02 13.12
CA LEU A 159 25.45 -0.53 12.08
C LEU A 159 25.52 -2.05 11.92
N GLY A 160 26.38 -2.75 12.69
CA GLY A 160 26.55 -4.19 12.59
C GLY A 160 27.33 -4.64 11.37
N ILE A 161 28.13 -3.76 10.75
CA ILE A 161 28.98 -4.05 9.60
C ILE A 161 30.36 -4.52 10.12
N LEU A 162 30.79 -5.72 9.66
CA LEU A 162 32.11 -6.26 9.93
C LEU A 162 33.14 -5.72 8.96
N SER A 163 32.78 -5.68 7.69
CA SER A 163 33.62 -5.16 6.62
C SER A 163 32.79 -4.56 5.50
N SER A 164 33.36 -3.60 4.80
CA SER A 164 32.74 -2.96 3.65
C SER A 164 33.76 -2.70 2.55
N ASP A 165 33.30 -2.69 1.30
CA ASP A 165 34.08 -2.31 0.14
C ASP A 165 33.69 -0.92 -0.37
N TYR A 166 34.49 -0.36 -1.28
CA TYR A 166 34.12 0.89 -1.99
C TYR A 166 33.14 0.63 -3.16
N GLY A 167 32.85 -0.64 -3.42
CA GLY A 167 31.98 -1.05 -4.54
C GLY A 167 30.53 -1.23 -4.12
N TYR A 168 29.69 -1.32 -5.14
CA TYR A 168 28.27 -1.61 -5.02
C TYR A 168 27.94 -2.93 -5.71
N SER A 169 27.06 -3.68 -5.08
CA SER A 169 26.51 -4.91 -5.65
C SER A 169 25.28 -4.60 -6.48
N ARG A 170 25.10 -5.35 -7.55
CA ARG A 170 23.95 -5.24 -8.44
C ARG A 170 22.67 -5.72 -7.76
N VAL A 171 21.59 -4.96 -7.92
CA VAL A 171 20.26 -5.27 -7.38
C VAL A 171 19.31 -5.53 -8.54
N ASP A 172 19.20 -6.78 -8.96
CA ASP A 172 18.23 -7.23 -9.96
C ASP A 172 17.00 -7.86 -9.31
N THR A 173 17.10 -8.21 -8.04
CA THR A 173 16.02 -8.85 -7.27
C THR A 173 15.99 -8.35 -5.84
N VAL A 174 14.81 -8.38 -5.24
CA VAL A 174 14.59 -8.12 -3.81
C VAL A 174 13.80 -9.29 -3.23
N ARG A 175 14.32 -9.90 -2.17
CA ARG A 175 13.66 -10.96 -1.42
C ARG A 175 13.52 -10.54 0.05
N PRO A 176 12.36 -9.97 0.42
CA PRO A 176 12.03 -9.69 1.81
C PRO A 176 11.84 -10.98 2.61
N SER A 177 12.16 -11.00 3.89
CA SER A 177 11.79 -12.10 4.79
C SER A 177 10.28 -12.21 4.97
N GLY A 178 9.78 -13.38 5.40
CA GLY A 178 8.35 -13.65 5.50
C GLY A 178 7.59 -12.75 6.49
N ASP A 179 8.29 -12.22 7.47
CA ASP A 179 7.78 -11.39 8.57
C ASP A 179 8.05 -9.89 8.38
N PHE A 180 8.82 -9.51 7.35
CA PHE A 180 9.17 -8.12 7.11
C PHE A 180 8.00 -7.28 6.60
N MET A 181 7.27 -7.80 5.63
CA MET A 181 6.14 -7.11 4.99
C MET A 181 5.17 -8.10 4.35
N ILE A 182 3.95 -7.63 4.04
CA ILE A 182 2.98 -8.42 3.27
C ILE A 182 3.60 -8.81 1.93
N GLY A 183 3.56 -10.10 1.60
CA GLY A 183 4.21 -10.66 0.41
C GLY A 183 5.67 -11.06 0.62
N GLY A 184 6.21 -10.94 1.82
CA GLY A 184 7.54 -11.44 2.17
C GLY A 184 7.71 -12.95 1.90
N GLY A 185 8.95 -13.39 1.82
CA GLY A 185 9.32 -14.76 1.44
C GLY A 185 9.30 -15.04 -0.07
N LYS A 186 8.90 -14.09 -0.90
CA LYS A 186 8.94 -14.17 -2.37
C LYS A 186 10.06 -13.31 -2.93
N THR A 187 10.56 -13.68 -4.12
CA THR A 187 11.53 -12.89 -4.86
C THR A 187 10.80 -12.00 -5.87
N TYR A 188 11.15 -10.73 -5.87
CA TYR A 188 10.64 -9.71 -6.78
C TYR A 188 11.77 -9.24 -7.70
N ALA A 189 11.51 -9.20 -8.99
CA ALA A 189 12.44 -8.64 -9.96
C ALA A 189 12.44 -7.11 -9.89
N VAL A 190 13.63 -6.52 -10.00
CA VAL A 190 13.82 -5.08 -10.14
C VAL A 190 13.98 -4.76 -11.61
N THR A 191 13.13 -3.92 -12.17
CA THR A 191 13.24 -3.46 -13.56
C THR A 191 14.47 -2.57 -13.68
N ASP A 192 15.32 -2.83 -14.69
CA ASP A 192 16.55 -2.06 -14.95
C ASP A 192 17.50 -2.01 -13.75
N GLY A 193 17.64 -3.15 -13.04
CA GLY A 193 18.55 -3.27 -11.90
C GLY A 193 19.98 -2.80 -12.21
N PHE A 194 20.62 -2.17 -11.24
CA PHE A 194 21.97 -1.61 -11.35
C PHE A 194 22.79 -1.82 -10.07
N ASP A 195 24.06 -1.46 -10.09
CA ASP A 195 24.97 -1.57 -8.95
C ASP A 195 24.63 -0.48 -7.92
N SER A 196 23.70 -0.80 -7.01
CA SER A 196 23.05 0.19 -6.13
C SER A 196 23.03 -0.19 -4.65
N ALA A 197 23.47 -1.40 -4.27
CA ALA A 197 23.60 -1.79 -2.87
C ALA A 197 25.06 -1.77 -2.43
N TRP A 198 25.38 -1.02 -1.39
CA TRP A 198 26.74 -1.01 -0.81
C TRP A 198 27.17 -2.42 -0.42
N THR A 199 28.38 -2.82 -0.87
CA THR A 199 28.92 -4.14 -0.59
C THR A 199 29.43 -4.21 0.84
N VAL A 200 28.70 -4.92 1.70
CA VAL A 200 28.99 -5.07 3.12
C VAL A 200 28.92 -6.53 3.55
N GLU A 201 29.67 -6.86 4.59
CA GLU A 201 29.54 -8.09 5.37
C GLU A 201 29.00 -7.74 6.75
N LEU A 202 27.92 -8.38 7.16
CA LEU A 202 27.26 -8.09 8.43
C LEU A 202 27.71 -9.05 9.53
N SER A 203 27.71 -8.55 10.76
CA SER A 203 27.92 -9.34 11.97
C SER A 203 26.66 -10.07 12.39
N ASP A 204 26.79 -11.06 13.27
CA ASP A 204 25.66 -11.79 13.88
C ASP A 204 24.73 -10.89 14.72
N ARG A 205 25.12 -9.63 14.99
CA ARG A 205 24.29 -8.63 15.68
C ARG A 205 23.26 -7.98 14.75
N ALA A 206 23.46 -8.04 13.45
CA ALA A 206 22.56 -7.47 12.46
C ALA A 206 21.47 -8.47 12.11
N GLU A 207 20.24 -8.07 12.34
CA GLU A 207 19.04 -8.83 11.93
C GLU A 207 18.63 -8.43 10.53
N VAL A 208 18.70 -9.36 9.56
CA VAL A 208 18.48 -9.09 8.13
C VAL A 208 17.03 -9.38 7.74
N PHE A 209 16.37 -8.40 7.12
CA PHE A 209 14.98 -8.46 6.71
C PHE A 209 14.77 -8.54 5.18
N ALA A 210 15.76 -8.16 4.39
CA ALA A 210 15.71 -8.31 2.94
C ALA A 210 17.10 -8.51 2.35
N VAL A 211 17.17 -9.30 1.30
CA VAL A 211 18.41 -9.61 0.55
C VAL A 211 18.14 -9.65 -0.95
N THR A 212 19.22 -9.60 -1.75
CA THR A 212 19.12 -9.99 -3.17
C THR A 212 19.00 -11.51 -3.28
N ASP A 213 18.31 -11.99 -4.33
CA ASP A 213 18.25 -13.42 -4.66
C ASP A 213 19.35 -13.77 -5.68
N SER A 214 20.59 -13.75 -5.23
CA SER A 214 21.80 -14.03 -6.00
C SER A 214 22.68 -15.02 -5.25
N ASP A 215 23.68 -15.59 -5.91
CA ASP A 215 24.64 -16.55 -5.30
C ASP A 215 25.32 -15.96 -4.05
N ARG A 216 25.59 -14.67 -4.09
CA ARG A 216 26.03 -13.90 -2.92
C ARG A 216 24.87 -12.96 -2.50
N ALA A 217 24.01 -13.43 -1.62
CA ALA A 217 22.90 -12.66 -1.12
C ALA A 217 23.38 -11.37 -0.45
N THR A 218 23.20 -10.23 -1.14
CA THR A 218 23.58 -8.91 -0.59
C THR A 218 22.50 -8.44 0.35
N PRO A 219 22.81 -8.02 1.60
CA PRO A 219 21.80 -7.49 2.52
C PRO A 219 21.26 -6.14 2.02
N LEU A 220 19.95 -6.02 1.98
CA LEU A 220 19.22 -4.83 1.51
C LEU A 220 18.53 -4.09 2.66
N VAL A 221 18.05 -4.81 3.68
CA VAL A 221 17.48 -4.20 4.88
C VAL A 221 17.94 -4.98 6.09
N TRP A 222 18.46 -4.27 7.07
CA TRP A 222 18.80 -4.87 8.37
C TRP A 222 18.61 -3.89 9.52
N ARG A 223 18.51 -4.45 10.72
CA ARG A 223 18.38 -3.72 11.98
C ARG A 223 19.51 -4.12 12.92
N THR A 224 20.00 -3.16 13.69
CA THR A 224 21.02 -3.40 14.73
C THR A 224 20.68 -2.59 15.97
N ALA A 225 20.70 -3.24 17.13
CA ALA A 225 20.59 -2.54 18.41
C ALA A 225 21.92 -1.81 18.73
N CYS A 226 21.80 -0.59 19.23
CA CYS A 226 22.92 0.26 19.59
C CYS A 226 22.60 0.97 20.93
N GLY A 227 23.20 0.52 22.05
CA GLY A 227 22.80 0.97 23.37
C GLY A 227 21.34 0.69 23.67
N GLU A 228 20.60 1.72 24.04
CA GLU A 228 19.14 1.66 24.27
C GLU A 228 18.34 1.91 22.98
N GLY A 229 19.00 2.27 21.89
CA GLY A 229 18.36 2.62 20.63
C GLY A 229 18.59 1.61 19.52
N THR A 230 18.24 2.03 18.30
CA THR A 230 18.20 1.13 17.14
C THR A 230 18.62 1.86 15.87
N PHE A 231 19.45 1.20 15.08
CA PHE A 231 19.70 1.56 13.69
C PHE A 231 18.97 0.60 12.76
N VAL A 232 18.36 1.14 11.72
CA VAL A 232 17.84 0.41 10.57
C VAL A 232 18.53 0.96 9.32
N VAL A 233 18.95 0.08 8.44
CA VAL A 233 19.59 0.46 7.17
C VAL A 233 18.81 -0.13 6.02
N VAL A 234 18.45 0.72 5.05
CA VAL A 234 17.96 0.34 3.73
C VAL A 234 19.10 0.57 2.74
N ASN A 235 19.70 -0.51 2.32
CA ASN A 235 20.86 -0.53 1.44
C ASN A 235 20.44 -0.62 -0.02
N LEU A 236 19.68 0.38 -0.47
CA LEU A 236 19.20 0.54 -1.85
C LEU A 236 19.55 1.94 -2.35
N GLY A 237 20.09 2.03 -3.54
CA GLY A 237 20.43 3.30 -4.18
C GLY A 237 19.26 3.96 -4.93
N PHE A 238 18.03 3.53 -4.67
CA PHE A 238 16.82 4.12 -5.28
C PHE A 238 15.63 4.10 -4.31
N CYS A 239 14.84 5.17 -4.35
CA CYS A 239 13.61 5.27 -3.59
C CYS A 239 12.53 5.91 -4.47
N GLU A 240 11.59 5.10 -4.91
CA GLU A 240 10.55 5.47 -5.85
C GLU A 240 9.15 5.29 -5.25
N LYS A 241 8.14 5.80 -5.93
CA LYS A 241 6.74 5.59 -5.54
C LYS A 241 6.39 4.10 -5.39
N SER A 242 6.92 3.25 -6.28
CA SER A 242 6.73 1.80 -6.27
C SER A 242 7.32 1.10 -5.04
N THR A 243 8.37 1.68 -4.43
CA THR A 243 9.09 1.11 -3.28
C THR A 243 8.65 1.71 -1.94
N ARG A 244 7.71 2.65 -1.89
CA ARG A 244 7.25 3.28 -0.64
C ARG A 244 6.85 2.28 0.43
N GLY A 245 6.13 1.20 0.06
CA GLY A 245 5.73 0.14 0.99
C GLY A 245 6.92 -0.57 1.63
N PHE A 246 8.00 -0.76 0.89
CA PHE A 246 9.24 -1.35 1.38
C PHE A 246 9.94 -0.43 2.41
N TYR A 247 10.01 0.87 2.13
CA TYR A 247 10.57 1.87 3.06
C TYR A 247 9.68 2.09 4.28
N ALA A 248 8.36 2.03 4.14
CA ALA A 248 7.44 2.07 5.26
C ALA A 248 7.62 0.85 6.20
N ALA A 249 7.81 -0.34 5.63
CA ALA A 249 8.15 -1.54 6.40
C ALA A 249 9.50 -1.40 7.11
N ALA A 250 10.53 -0.84 6.45
CA ALA A 250 11.82 -0.57 7.08
C ALA A 250 11.70 0.46 8.22
N TYR A 251 10.93 1.52 8.03
CA TYR A 251 10.67 2.50 9.10
C TYR A 251 9.99 1.85 10.31
N SER A 252 9.07 0.91 10.09
CA SER A 252 8.40 0.21 11.19
C SER A 252 9.34 -0.63 12.06
N LEU A 253 10.52 -1.03 11.55
CA LEU A 253 11.53 -1.77 12.32
C LEU A 253 12.24 -0.92 13.37
N LEU A 254 12.11 0.41 13.33
CA LEU A 254 12.65 1.30 14.35
C LEU A 254 12.00 1.06 15.71
N GLU A 255 10.77 0.57 15.73
CA GLU A 255 10.00 0.33 16.94
C GLU A 255 9.77 -1.16 17.19
N PRO A 256 9.75 -1.61 18.46
CA PRO A 256 9.33 -2.97 18.79
C PRO A 256 7.89 -3.26 18.36
N VAL A 257 7.05 -2.23 18.41
CA VAL A 257 5.66 -2.27 17.94
C VAL A 257 5.37 -0.96 17.20
N CYS A 258 5.07 -1.07 15.92
CA CYS A 258 4.67 0.06 15.10
C CYS A 258 3.23 -0.14 14.61
N VAL A 259 2.37 0.85 14.82
CA VAL A 259 0.95 0.80 14.44
C VAL A 259 0.60 2.05 13.66
N TRP A 260 0.01 1.87 12.50
CA TRP A 260 -0.49 2.99 11.69
C TRP A 260 -1.86 2.66 11.09
N PRO A 261 -2.68 3.68 10.77
CA PRO A 261 -3.98 3.45 10.18
C PRO A 261 -3.82 2.94 8.75
N VAL A 262 -4.60 1.91 8.41
CA VAL A 262 -4.73 1.40 7.05
C VAL A 262 -6.13 1.72 6.56
N LEU A 263 -6.24 2.38 5.40
CA LEU A 263 -7.51 2.58 4.73
C LEU A 263 -7.83 1.29 3.96
N ASP A 264 -8.63 0.41 4.58
CA ASP A 264 -9.18 -0.77 3.90
C ASP A 264 -10.42 -0.34 3.11
N GLY A 265 -10.19 0.29 1.98
CA GLY A 265 -11.23 0.84 1.13
C GLY A 265 -11.08 0.40 -0.32
N ALA A 266 -12.21 0.12 -0.96
CA ALA A 266 -12.30 -0.12 -2.38
C ALA A 266 -13.17 0.95 -3.05
N THR A 267 -12.72 1.44 -4.21
CA THR A 267 -13.49 2.33 -5.06
C THR A 267 -13.82 1.61 -6.36
N PHE A 268 -15.07 1.75 -6.81
CA PHE A 268 -15.56 1.14 -8.03
C PHE A 268 -15.85 2.23 -9.03
N TYR A 269 -15.09 2.24 -10.12
CA TYR A 269 -15.29 3.17 -11.21
C TYR A 269 -16.05 2.49 -12.35
N LEU A 270 -17.01 3.22 -12.92
CA LEU A 270 -17.59 2.91 -14.23
C LEU A 270 -16.95 3.87 -15.22
N ASP A 271 -15.94 3.36 -15.90
CA ASP A 271 -15.25 4.10 -16.93
C ASP A 271 -16.14 4.28 -18.15
N ASP A 272 -15.94 5.36 -18.89
CA ASP A 272 -16.76 5.69 -20.06
C ASP A 272 -18.29 5.77 -19.79
N PHE A 273 -18.65 6.21 -18.58
CA PHE A 273 -20.06 6.29 -18.21
C PHE A 273 -20.80 7.42 -18.97
N PRO A 274 -22.06 7.25 -19.47
CA PRO A 274 -23.00 6.15 -19.26
C PRO A 274 -22.77 4.90 -20.11
N SER A 275 -21.58 4.65 -20.54
CA SER A 275 -21.11 3.64 -21.48
C SER A 275 -21.59 3.87 -22.91
N PRO A 276 -20.70 4.15 -23.84
CA PRO A 276 -21.08 4.03 -25.22
C PRO A 276 -21.54 2.60 -25.41
N VAL A 277 -22.74 2.48 -25.87
CA VAL A 277 -23.26 1.20 -26.33
C VAL A 277 -22.19 0.65 -27.29
N PRO A 278 -21.55 -0.49 -26.99
CA PRO A 278 -20.50 -1.00 -27.85
C PRO A 278 -21.00 -1.02 -29.28
N GLY A 279 -20.25 -0.42 -30.19
CA GLY A 279 -20.55 -0.51 -31.61
C GLY A 279 -20.57 -1.98 -31.98
N GLY A 280 -21.67 -2.46 -32.53
CA GLY A 280 -21.82 -3.85 -32.91
C GLY A 280 -23.29 -4.21 -33.09
N ASP A 281 -23.54 -5.33 -33.77
CA ASP A 281 -24.87 -5.79 -34.09
C ASP A 281 -25.60 -6.46 -32.91
N GLY A 282 -24.98 -6.62 -31.78
CA GLY A 282 -25.52 -7.22 -30.57
C GLY A 282 -25.98 -8.68 -30.75
N VAL A 283 -25.39 -9.43 -31.70
CA VAL A 283 -25.76 -10.81 -32.02
C VAL A 283 -25.80 -11.69 -30.77
N TYR A 284 -24.80 -11.61 -29.92
CA TYR A 284 -24.74 -12.40 -28.68
C TYR A 284 -25.84 -11.99 -27.68
N LEU A 285 -26.12 -10.69 -27.56
CA LEU A 285 -27.18 -10.20 -26.68
C LEU A 285 -28.57 -10.65 -27.17
N ARG A 286 -28.80 -10.62 -28.47
CA ARG A 286 -30.03 -11.14 -29.02
C ARG A 286 -30.19 -12.65 -28.84
N ARG A 287 -29.08 -13.41 -29.03
CA ARG A 287 -29.06 -14.85 -28.81
C ARG A 287 -29.34 -15.24 -27.37
N ASP A 288 -28.63 -14.60 -26.43
CA ASP A 288 -28.60 -15.04 -25.05
C ASP A 288 -29.70 -14.38 -24.19
N TYR A 289 -30.10 -13.17 -24.53
CA TYR A 289 -31.09 -12.37 -23.77
C TYR A 289 -32.34 -11.97 -24.57
N GLY A 290 -32.37 -12.21 -25.87
CA GLY A 290 -33.51 -11.87 -26.71
C GLY A 290 -33.79 -10.37 -26.81
N THR A 291 -32.79 -9.51 -26.61
CA THR A 291 -32.96 -8.06 -26.50
C THR A 291 -31.93 -7.29 -27.36
N THR A 292 -32.19 -6.02 -27.58
CA THR A 292 -31.22 -5.11 -28.21
C THR A 292 -30.14 -4.70 -27.22
N VAL A 293 -29.03 -4.15 -27.73
CA VAL A 293 -27.94 -3.66 -26.91
C VAL A 293 -28.40 -2.59 -25.92
N SER A 294 -29.19 -1.61 -26.40
CA SER A 294 -29.73 -0.53 -25.57
C SER A 294 -30.66 -1.04 -24.48
N GLU A 295 -31.57 -1.95 -24.81
CA GLU A 295 -32.50 -2.57 -23.87
C GLU A 295 -31.74 -3.42 -22.82
N PHE A 296 -30.68 -4.12 -23.23
CA PHE A 296 -29.85 -4.88 -22.31
C PHE A 296 -29.22 -3.96 -21.27
N TYR A 297 -28.58 -2.85 -21.68
CA TYR A 297 -27.98 -1.90 -20.75
C TYR A 297 -28.99 -1.29 -19.81
N THR A 298 -30.17 -0.90 -20.31
CA THR A 298 -31.20 -0.22 -19.51
C THR A 298 -31.92 -1.17 -18.56
N ASN A 299 -32.29 -2.36 -19.06
CA ASN A 299 -33.22 -3.23 -18.33
C ASN A 299 -32.54 -4.38 -17.58
N ILE A 300 -31.28 -4.70 -17.90
CA ILE A 300 -30.57 -5.82 -17.31
C ILE A 300 -29.30 -5.34 -16.62
N TRP A 301 -28.33 -4.82 -17.39
CA TRP A 301 -27.02 -4.48 -16.86
C TRP A 301 -27.06 -3.42 -15.75
N TRP A 302 -27.69 -2.28 -16.01
CA TRP A 302 -27.75 -1.19 -15.05
C TRP A 302 -28.53 -1.55 -13.77
N PRO A 303 -29.71 -2.18 -13.85
CA PRO A 303 -30.38 -2.69 -12.66
C PRO A 303 -29.55 -3.69 -11.86
N ASP A 304 -28.80 -4.59 -12.51
CA ASP A 304 -27.91 -5.54 -11.82
C ASP A 304 -26.76 -4.84 -11.14
N MET A 305 -26.16 -3.83 -11.77
CA MET A 305 -25.11 -3.01 -11.16
C MET A 305 -25.63 -2.27 -9.91
N LEU A 306 -26.79 -1.65 -9.98
CA LEU A 306 -27.43 -1.01 -8.83
C LEU A 306 -27.74 -2.02 -7.72
N ALA A 307 -28.23 -3.19 -8.10
CA ALA A 307 -28.50 -4.26 -7.15
C ALA A 307 -27.25 -4.78 -6.42
N LEU A 308 -26.11 -4.84 -7.12
CA LEU A 308 -24.81 -5.16 -6.51
C LEU A 308 -24.37 -4.08 -5.52
N ALA A 309 -24.46 -2.81 -5.93
CA ALA A 309 -24.13 -1.69 -5.07
C ALA A 309 -24.98 -1.68 -3.79
N GLU A 310 -26.29 -1.90 -3.92
CA GLU A 310 -27.20 -1.98 -2.78
C GLU A 310 -26.89 -3.20 -1.89
N ARG A 311 -26.61 -4.36 -2.50
CA ARG A 311 -26.32 -5.61 -1.77
C ARG A 311 -25.07 -5.52 -0.91
N TYR A 312 -24.04 -4.88 -1.43
CA TYR A 312 -22.72 -4.82 -0.77
C TYR A 312 -22.43 -3.48 -0.10
N GLY A 313 -23.34 -2.50 -0.22
CA GLY A 313 -23.26 -1.22 0.47
C GLY A 313 -22.14 -0.31 -0.06
N PHE A 314 -21.86 -0.34 -1.36
CA PHE A 314 -20.89 0.55 -2.00
C PHE A 314 -21.57 1.48 -3.04
N ALA A 315 -20.83 2.48 -3.49
CA ALA A 315 -21.25 3.38 -4.55
C ALA A 315 -20.31 3.27 -5.75
N TYR A 316 -20.87 3.41 -6.95
CA TYR A 316 -20.08 3.59 -8.16
C TYR A 316 -19.73 5.07 -8.36
N THR A 317 -18.54 5.32 -8.88
CA THR A 317 -18.14 6.61 -9.44
C THR A 317 -18.15 6.49 -10.95
N GLY A 318 -19.08 7.17 -11.63
CA GLY A 318 -19.13 7.22 -13.09
C GLY A 318 -18.18 8.27 -13.64
N ALA A 319 -17.20 7.85 -14.45
CA ALA A 319 -16.37 8.75 -15.25
C ALA A 319 -17.15 9.10 -16.53
N VAL A 320 -17.84 10.24 -16.49
CA VAL A 320 -18.72 10.64 -17.61
C VAL A 320 -17.87 11.03 -18.81
N ILE A 321 -18.08 10.33 -19.93
CA ILE A 321 -17.56 10.73 -21.23
C ILE A 321 -18.70 11.26 -22.08
N GLU A 322 -18.54 12.49 -22.54
CA GLU A 322 -19.48 13.15 -23.44
C GLU A 322 -19.14 12.83 -24.90
N ASN A 323 -17.87 12.72 -25.22
CA ASN A 323 -17.37 12.53 -26.57
C ASN A 323 -15.96 11.91 -26.57
N TYR A 324 -15.67 10.99 -27.48
CA TYR A 324 -14.34 10.42 -27.70
C TYR A 324 -13.47 11.23 -28.69
N GLY A 325 -14.00 12.29 -29.29
CA GLY A 325 -13.27 13.18 -30.18
C GLY A 325 -12.73 14.40 -29.45
N ASP A 326 -11.79 15.10 -30.08
CA ASP A 326 -11.25 16.38 -29.58
C ASP A 326 -12.26 17.55 -29.67
N ASP A 327 -13.45 17.32 -30.18
CA ASP A 327 -14.51 18.31 -30.28
C ASP A 327 -15.18 18.54 -28.92
N THR A 328 -14.66 19.52 -28.19
CA THR A 328 -15.23 20.00 -26.92
C THR A 328 -16.40 20.99 -27.12
N LEU A 329 -16.84 21.20 -28.35
CA LEU A 329 -17.97 22.10 -28.65
C LEU A 329 -19.29 21.36 -28.45
N SER A 330 -19.90 21.57 -27.28
CA SER A 330 -21.33 21.31 -27.11
C SER A 330 -22.11 22.07 -28.18
N LYS A 331 -22.74 21.37 -29.08
CA LYS A 331 -23.78 21.98 -29.89
C LYS A 331 -24.99 22.25 -29.01
N PRO A 332 -25.56 23.46 -29.05
CA PRO A 332 -26.76 23.78 -28.31
C PRO A 332 -27.97 22.92 -28.75
#